data_a60fdfd0d8f5cc8876d755da84e5b925
#
_entry.id   a60fdfd0d8f5cc8876d755da84e5b925
#
_cell.length_a   1.000
_cell.length_b   1.000
_cell.length_c   1.000
_cell.angle_alpha   90.00
_cell.angle_beta   90.00
_cell.angle_gamma   90.00
#
_symmetry.space_group_name_H-M   'P 1'
#
loop_
_entity.id
_entity.type
_entity.pdbx_description
1 polymer ?
#
loop_
_entity_poly.entity_id
_entity_poly.type
_entity_poly.pdbx_seq_one_letter_code
_entity_poly.pdbx_strand_id
1 'polypeptide(L)'
;MKILNGDVDPRLITRINKQISPSTLGIMQFGEKNDYPNVIEKLIQGSVTASSVADMYARFLTGLGFENEAVNDIVVSKDIRGKEIKMKDILRQAAFSISRFNGVWLKVRPTGEFKFKMPEVLPFKNCRFYKPDDSGYISQMAYYDNWPKNEGQKFKKEDIRTYPLFNPTPEAILHQCGKDVRKHPGQVYFHFFDNSYLYPLSPFDSVYLDADSEWQLSIYQNRELRNGFMLRHVMRVEEPDSEDDADKLKEKVRAMQGADGDRLLLMSDEVDPETGEIRSVGAFKLDKVESNIDDKLFESYHDKIANRIRKANKAFPKILVEYDESKLGTTSGEAILQAVNFYNAMTTDDRSHLSRMFAEVFKHSDNELIAANDNWNIIPLKLI
;
A
#
# COMPACT_ATOMS: atom_id res chain seq x y z
N MET A 1 3.00 -19.32 -31.30
CA MET A 1 3.27 -18.85 -29.93
C MET A 1 3.18 -17.33 -29.92
N LYS A 2 2.06 -16.77 -29.51
CA LYS A 2 1.91 -15.32 -29.33
C LYS A 2 2.50 -14.98 -27.98
N ILE A 3 3.64 -14.30 -27.97
CA ILE A 3 4.15 -13.65 -26.77
C ILE A 3 3.19 -12.50 -26.50
N LEU A 4 2.37 -12.61 -25.48
CA LEU A 4 1.61 -11.51 -24.92
C LEU A 4 2.60 -10.63 -24.18
N ASN A 5 3.17 -9.65 -24.87
CA ASN A 5 3.84 -8.53 -24.25
C ASN A 5 2.76 -7.72 -23.54
N GLY A 6 2.58 -7.99 -22.27
CA GLY A 6 1.80 -7.13 -21.39
C GLY A 6 2.67 -5.93 -20.99
N ASP A 7 2.94 -5.04 -21.93
CA ASP A 7 3.59 -3.76 -21.65
C ASP A 7 2.62 -2.85 -20.90
N VAL A 8 2.47 -3.11 -19.61
CA VAL A 8 1.99 -2.08 -18.71
C VAL A 8 3.24 -1.33 -18.24
N ASP A 9 3.53 -0.18 -18.82
CA ASP A 9 4.53 0.73 -18.26
C ASP A 9 3.93 1.35 -16.98
N PRO A 10 4.32 0.88 -15.79
CA PRO A 10 3.73 1.35 -14.54
C PRO A 10 4.03 2.83 -14.28
N ARG A 11 4.99 3.41 -14.97
CA ARG A 11 5.36 4.83 -14.86
C ARG A 11 4.30 5.77 -15.46
N LEU A 12 3.38 5.25 -16.25
CA LEU A 12 2.27 6.03 -16.85
C LEU A 12 1.05 6.10 -15.95
N ILE A 13 0.95 5.24 -14.93
CA ILE A 13 -0.25 5.12 -14.08
C ILE A 13 -0.51 6.39 -13.24
N THR A 14 0.53 7.18 -12.96
CA THR A 14 0.52 8.14 -11.86
C THR A 14 0.21 9.57 -12.24
N ARG A 15 0.34 9.95 -13.51
CA ARG A 15 0.44 11.37 -13.91
C ARG A 15 -0.76 11.92 -14.66
N ILE A 16 -1.88 11.21 -14.72
CA ILE A 16 -3.02 11.60 -15.52
C ILE A 16 -4.09 12.28 -14.68
N ASN A 17 -4.26 13.58 -14.87
CA ASN A 17 -5.34 14.35 -14.28
C ASN A 17 -6.55 14.36 -15.25
N LYS A 18 -7.25 13.25 -15.37
CA LYS A 18 -8.49 13.16 -16.14
C LYS A 18 -9.72 13.23 -15.23
N GLN A 19 -10.81 13.76 -15.74
CA GLN A 19 -12.09 13.63 -15.06
C GLN A 19 -12.61 12.20 -15.22
N ILE A 20 -13.22 11.68 -14.17
CA ILE A 20 -13.95 10.41 -14.25
C ILE A 20 -15.13 10.65 -15.20
N SER A 21 -15.14 9.93 -16.30
CA SER A 21 -16.23 9.97 -17.26
C SER A 21 -17.51 9.33 -16.69
N PRO A 22 -18.68 9.84 -17.05
CA PRO A 22 -18.94 10.97 -17.91
C PRO A 22 -18.93 12.28 -17.13
N SER A 23 -18.77 13.37 -17.84
CA SER A 23 -18.70 14.77 -17.41
C SER A 23 -19.72 15.23 -16.35
N THR A 24 -20.74 14.44 -16.07
CA THR A 24 -21.84 14.75 -15.14
C THR A 24 -21.43 14.79 -13.66
N LEU A 25 -20.36 14.13 -13.25
CA LEU A 25 -19.97 14.08 -11.85
C LEU A 25 -18.83 15.04 -11.50
N GLY A 26 -17.99 15.39 -12.45
CA GLY A 26 -16.90 16.33 -12.24
C GLY A 26 -15.87 15.88 -11.21
N ILE A 27 -15.65 14.56 -11.04
CA ILE A 27 -14.68 14.00 -10.11
C ILE A 27 -13.39 13.71 -10.86
N MET A 28 -12.25 14.07 -10.27
CA MET A 28 -10.92 13.86 -10.87
C MET A 28 -10.42 12.45 -10.60
N GLN A 29 -9.92 11.79 -11.63
CA GLN A 29 -9.27 10.49 -11.52
C GLN A 29 -7.96 10.57 -10.74
N PHE A 30 -7.66 9.49 -10.01
CA PHE A 30 -6.35 9.29 -9.40
C PHE A 30 -5.63 8.12 -10.08
N GLY A 31 -4.71 8.45 -10.99
CA GLY A 31 -4.06 7.51 -11.89
C GLY A 31 -4.92 7.16 -13.12
N GLU A 32 -4.37 6.38 -14.03
CA GLU A 32 -4.99 6.06 -15.32
C GLU A 32 -6.33 5.33 -15.18
N LYS A 33 -6.40 4.37 -14.28
CA LYS A 33 -7.59 3.56 -14.00
C LYS A 33 -8.35 4.00 -12.74
N ASN A 34 -8.06 5.18 -12.22
CA ASN A 34 -8.61 5.70 -10.98
C ASN A 34 -8.39 4.78 -9.75
N ASP A 35 -7.36 3.94 -9.77
CA ASP A 35 -7.07 2.96 -8.74
C ASP A 35 -5.65 3.07 -8.15
N TYR A 36 -4.93 4.14 -8.48
CA TYR A 36 -3.54 4.34 -8.02
C TYR A 36 -3.32 4.07 -6.52
N PRO A 37 -4.13 4.60 -5.58
CA PRO A 37 -3.93 4.30 -4.16
C PRO A 37 -4.09 2.82 -3.82
N ASN A 38 -5.01 2.10 -4.50
CA ASN A 38 -5.18 0.67 -4.30
C ASN A 38 -3.99 -0.13 -4.84
N VAL A 39 -3.42 0.31 -5.95
CA VAL A 39 -2.23 -0.32 -6.55
C VAL A 39 -1.04 -0.17 -5.61
N ILE A 40 -0.80 1.04 -5.09
CA ILE A 40 0.27 1.31 -4.12
C ILE A 40 0.07 0.52 -2.82
N GLU A 41 -1.15 0.46 -2.29
CA GLU A 41 -1.45 -0.32 -1.08
C GLU A 41 -1.12 -1.81 -1.26
N LYS A 42 -1.53 -2.40 -2.38
CA LYS A 42 -1.21 -3.79 -2.72
C LYS A 42 0.28 -4.03 -2.92
N LEU A 43 0.96 -3.09 -3.58
CA LEU A 43 2.40 -3.15 -3.79
C LEU A 43 3.15 -3.19 -2.46
N ILE A 44 2.82 -2.27 -1.54
CA ILE A 44 3.43 -2.21 -0.20
C ILE A 44 3.13 -3.50 0.58
N GLN A 45 1.90 -4.01 0.51
CA GLN A 45 1.51 -5.26 1.19
C GLN A 45 2.22 -6.49 0.62
N GLY A 46 2.51 -6.50 -0.67
CA GLY A 46 3.19 -7.60 -1.35
C GLY A 46 4.71 -7.63 -1.13
N SER A 47 5.33 -6.47 -0.90
CA SER A 47 6.77 -6.31 -0.69
C SER A 47 7.08 -6.20 0.81
N VAL A 48 7.86 -7.15 1.33
CA VAL A 48 8.26 -7.16 2.75
C VAL A 48 9.08 -5.92 3.10
N THR A 49 10.02 -5.56 2.24
CA THR A 49 10.87 -4.37 2.44
C THR A 49 10.04 -3.08 2.39
N ALA A 50 9.15 -2.93 1.42
CA ALA A 50 8.32 -1.73 1.32
C ALA A 50 7.38 -1.59 2.52
N SER A 51 6.76 -2.69 2.97
CA SER A 51 5.89 -2.70 4.16
C SER A 51 6.65 -2.29 5.42
N SER A 52 7.81 -2.91 5.66
CA SER A 52 8.64 -2.61 6.84
C SER A 52 9.12 -1.16 6.84
N VAL A 53 9.57 -0.65 5.70
CA VAL A 53 10.02 0.74 5.57
C VAL A 53 8.86 1.72 5.76
N ALA A 54 7.68 1.45 5.18
CA ALA A 54 6.50 2.31 5.34
C ALA A 54 6.05 2.38 6.81
N ASP A 55 6.04 1.24 7.51
CA ASP A 55 5.64 1.17 8.91
C ASP A 55 6.64 1.89 9.82
N MET A 56 7.94 1.70 9.58
CA MET A 56 8.97 2.40 10.34
C MET A 56 8.95 3.90 10.06
N TYR A 57 8.77 4.31 8.80
CA TYR A 57 8.63 5.73 8.48
C TYR A 57 7.43 6.35 9.22
N ALA A 58 6.28 5.68 9.26
CA ALA A 58 5.13 6.14 10.05
C ALA A 58 5.45 6.29 11.55
N ARG A 59 6.26 5.36 12.12
CA ARG A 59 6.71 5.44 13.52
C ARG A 59 7.62 6.65 13.74
N PHE A 60 8.56 6.93 12.83
CA PHE A 60 9.44 8.10 12.93
C PHE A 60 8.68 9.43 12.77
N LEU A 61 7.65 9.45 11.94
CA LEU A 61 6.75 10.62 11.83
C LEU A 61 5.93 10.83 13.10
N THR A 62 5.43 9.76 13.71
CA THR A 62 4.66 9.83 14.97
C THR A 62 5.56 10.19 16.16
N GLY A 63 6.81 9.72 16.14
CA GLY A 63 7.75 9.89 17.24
C GLY A 63 7.18 9.45 18.59
N LEU A 64 7.45 10.21 19.62
CA LEU A 64 6.86 9.99 20.96
C LEU A 64 5.51 10.68 21.13
N GLY A 65 5.02 11.41 20.14
CA GLY A 65 3.82 12.24 20.17
C GLY A 65 4.13 13.71 20.18
N PHE A 66 3.14 14.54 20.50
CA PHE A 66 3.32 15.99 20.63
C PHE A 66 4.12 16.34 21.88
N GLU A 67 4.90 17.41 21.80
CA GLU A 67 5.72 17.90 22.92
C GLU A 67 4.87 18.31 24.12
N ASN A 68 3.67 18.85 23.88
CA ASN A 68 2.67 19.02 24.91
C ASN A 68 1.99 17.68 25.24
N GLU A 69 2.48 17.01 26.28
CA GLU A 69 1.99 15.70 26.70
C GLU A 69 0.49 15.70 27.01
N ALA A 70 -0.06 16.77 27.57
CA ALA A 70 -1.48 16.87 27.91
C ALA A 70 -2.37 16.73 26.67
N VAL A 71 -1.93 17.18 25.50
CA VAL A 71 -2.68 17.07 24.25
C VAL A 71 -2.73 15.65 23.74
N ASN A 72 -1.70 14.83 23.96
CA ASN A 72 -1.61 13.46 23.45
C ASN A 72 -2.75 12.58 23.95
N ASP A 73 -3.17 12.76 25.19
CA ASP A 73 -4.14 11.90 25.88
C ASP A 73 -5.59 12.42 25.79
N ILE A 74 -5.82 13.58 25.18
CA ILE A 74 -7.19 14.11 25.01
C ILE A 74 -7.97 13.18 24.09
N VAL A 75 -9.13 12.71 24.58
CA VAL A 75 -10.09 11.92 23.80
C VAL A 75 -10.83 12.86 22.85
N VAL A 76 -10.69 12.65 21.55
CA VAL A 76 -11.28 13.50 20.50
C VAL A 76 -12.47 12.86 19.79
N SER A 77 -12.56 11.54 19.80
CA SER A 77 -13.65 10.79 19.17
C SER A 77 -13.74 9.37 19.73
N LYS A 78 -14.71 8.59 19.22
CA LYS A 78 -14.82 7.14 19.48
C LYS A 78 -14.93 6.41 18.15
N ASP A 79 -14.33 5.21 18.08
CA ASP A 79 -14.48 4.35 16.92
C ASP A 79 -15.88 3.71 16.87
N ILE A 80 -16.16 2.95 15.80
CA ILE A 80 -17.45 2.23 15.62
C ILE A 80 -17.73 1.19 16.72
N ARG A 81 -16.72 0.79 17.49
CA ARG A 81 -16.81 -0.16 18.61
C ARG A 81 -16.91 0.54 19.96
N GLY A 82 -16.95 1.88 19.97
CA GLY A 82 -17.01 2.69 21.19
C GLY A 82 -15.65 2.90 21.87
N LYS A 83 -14.53 2.42 21.28
CA LYS A 83 -13.18 2.66 21.81
C LYS A 83 -12.83 4.14 21.64
N GLU A 84 -12.27 4.73 22.67
CA GLU A 84 -11.80 6.11 22.67
C GLU A 84 -10.61 6.27 21.74
N ILE A 85 -10.64 7.33 20.93
CA ILE A 85 -9.57 7.75 20.04
C ILE A 85 -8.97 9.03 20.64
N LYS A 86 -7.68 8.98 20.94
CA LYS A 86 -6.91 10.09 21.49
C LYS A 86 -6.26 10.91 20.37
N MET A 87 -5.84 12.13 20.68
CA MET A 87 -5.16 13.00 19.72
C MET A 87 -3.89 12.35 19.15
N LYS A 88 -3.13 11.62 19.98
CA LYS A 88 -1.96 10.84 19.53
C LYS A 88 -2.32 9.73 18.52
N ASP A 89 -3.54 9.15 18.62
CA ASP A 89 -4.01 8.15 17.66
C ASP A 89 -4.30 8.81 16.30
N ILE A 90 -4.84 10.02 16.29
CA ILE A 90 -5.03 10.81 15.05
C ILE A 90 -3.68 11.12 14.40
N LEU A 91 -2.67 11.53 15.17
CA LEU A 91 -1.31 11.73 14.68
C LEU A 91 -0.76 10.46 14.04
N ARG A 92 -0.91 9.31 14.71
CA ARG A 92 -0.46 8.02 14.20
C ARG A 92 -1.16 7.64 12.89
N GLN A 93 -2.47 7.84 12.79
CA GLN A 93 -3.24 7.58 11.57
C GLN A 93 -2.80 8.50 10.42
N ALA A 94 -2.56 9.78 10.71
CA ALA A 94 -2.05 10.74 9.73
C ALA A 94 -0.64 10.35 9.25
N ALA A 95 0.26 10.00 10.15
CA ALA A 95 1.60 9.52 9.83
C ALA A 95 1.58 8.25 8.98
N PHE A 96 0.65 7.32 9.27
CA PHE A 96 0.45 6.10 8.48
C PHE A 96 -0.03 6.42 7.06
N SER A 97 -0.94 7.37 6.88
CA SER A 97 -1.39 7.81 5.55
C SER A 97 -0.25 8.45 4.77
N ILE A 98 0.51 9.35 5.39
CA ILE A 98 1.63 10.05 4.76
C ILE A 98 2.75 9.07 4.36
N SER A 99 3.08 8.11 5.21
CA SER A 99 4.15 7.15 4.90
C SER A 99 3.88 6.31 3.64
N ARG A 100 2.63 6.18 3.25
CA ARG A 100 2.21 5.39 2.08
C ARG A 100 1.88 6.25 0.87
N PHE A 101 1.27 7.42 1.10
CA PHE A 101 0.66 8.21 0.03
C PHE A 101 1.20 9.64 -0.08
N ASN A 102 2.14 10.06 0.78
CA ASN A 102 2.60 11.45 0.89
C ASN A 102 1.47 12.46 1.14
N GLY A 103 0.35 12.00 1.62
CA GLY A 103 -0.79 12.87 1.88
C GLY A 103 -1.75 12.30 2.92
N VAL A 104 -2.60 13.17 3.45
CA VAL A 104 -3.62 12.80 4.44
C VAL A 104 -4.90 13.61 4.23
N TRP A 105 -6.03 12.95 4.42
CA TRP A 105 -7.36 13.53 4.44
C TRP A 105 -7.87 13.54 5.88
N LEU A 106 -8.00 14.71 6.47
CA LEU A 106 -8.47 14.89 7.83
C LEU A 106 -9.86 15.54 7.82
N LYS A 107 -10.86 14.79 8.23
CA LYS A 107 -12.24 15.26 8.35
C LYS A 107 -12.49 15.80 9.74
N VAL A 108 -13.17 16.93 9.84
CA VAL A 108 -13.62 17.55 11.08
C VAL A 108 -15.09 17.98 10.95
N ARG A 109 -15.82 18.06 12.06
CA ARG A 109 -17.22 18.47 12.05
C ARG A 109 -17.40 19.81 12.76
N PRO A 110 -18.03 20.81 12.13
CA PRO A 110 -18.31 22.08 12.78
C PRO A 110 -19.39 21.91 13.86
N THR A 111 -19.28 22.70 14.92
CA THR A 111 -20.26 22.87 16.00
C THR A 111 -21.13 24.11 15.77
N GLY A 112 -22.14 24.30 16.61
CA GLY A 112 -22.97 25.53 16.58
C GLY A 112 -22.20 26.81 16.87
N GLU A 113 -21.04 26.74 17.48
CA GLU A 113 -20.12 27.85 17.75
C GLU A 113 -19.06 28.06 16.65
N PHE A 114 -19.22 27.39 15.51
CA PHE A 114 -18.26 27.41 14.41
C PHE A 114 -16.84 26.88 14.74
N LYS A 115 -16.75 26.10 15.81
CA LYS A 115 -15.55 25.34 16.18
C LYS A 115 -15.63 23.92 15.63
N PHE A 116 -14.53 23.20 15.61
CA PHE A 116 -14.49 21.84 15.06
C PHE A 116 -14.27 20.76 16.11
N LYS A 117 -14.94 19.63 15.92
CA LYS A 117 -14.83 18.44 16.75
C LYS A 117 -14.73 17.17 15.92
N MET A 118 -14.46 16.06 16.59
CA MET A 118 -14.45 14.70 16.03
C MET A 118 -13.54 14.57 14.81
N PRO A 119 -12.23 14.83 14.95
CA PRO A 119 -11.29 14.61 13.87
C PRO A 119 -11.25 13.13 13.48
N GLU A 120 -11.21 12.87 12.18
CA GLU A 120 -11.19 11.53 11.58
C GLU A 120 -10.26 11.52 10.38
N VAL A 121 -9.24 10.67 10.38
CA VAL A 121 -8.41 10.45 9.19
C VAL A 121 -9.16 9.51 8.25
N LEU A 122 -9.49 10.02 7.06
CA LEU A 122 -10.21 9.23 6.05
C LEU A 122 -9.26 8.27 5.31
N PRO A 123 -9.73 7.05 4.96
CA PRO A 123 -8.97 6.16 4.11
C PRO A 123 -8.59 6.83 2.79
N PHE A 124 -7.30 6.96 2.51
CA PHE A 124 -6.79 7.72 1.38
C PHE A 124 -7.33 7.24 0.04
N LYS A 125 -7.48 5.92 -0.12
CA LYS A 125 -7.99 5.28 -1.33
C LYS A 125 -9.44 5.64 -1.68
N ASN A 126 -10.22 6.07 -0.69
CA ASN A 126 -11.64 6.36 -0.86
C ASN A 126 -11.91 7.81 -1.25
N CYS A 127 -10.89 8.67 -1.24
CA CYS A 127 -11.00 10.10 -1.44
C CYS A 127 -10.63 10.53 -2.85
N ARG A 128 -11.43 11.44 -3.46
CA ARG A 128 -11.13 12.07 -4.74
C ARG A 128 -11.55 13.54 -4.71
N PHE A 129 -10.83 14.38 -5.44
CA PHE A 129 -11.23 15.76 -5.64
C PHE A 129 -12.35 15.86 -6.69
N TYR A 130 -13.22 16.85 -6.51
CA TYR A 130 -13.99 17.36 -7.62
C TYR A 130 -13.12 18.23 -8.54
N LYS A 131 -13.60 18.46 -9.77
CA LYS A 131 -12.94 19.37 -10.70
C LYS A 131 -12.83 20.77 -10.08
N PRO A 132 -11.76 21.50 -10.39
CA PRO A 132 -11.69 22.92 -10.06
C PRO A 132 -12.86 23.69 -10.66
N ASP A 133 -13.26 24.78 -10.00
CA ASP A 133 -14.18 25.76 -10.54
C ASP A 133 -13.51 26.61 -11.64
N ASP A 134 -14.25 27.56 -12.20
CA ASP A 134 -13.75 28.44 -13.26
C ASP A 134 -12.59 29.35 -12.81
N SER A 135 -12.40 29.50 -11.50
CA SER A 135 -11.30 30.24 -10.88
C SER A 135 -10.09 29.35 -10.57
N GLY A 136 -10.18 28.04 -10.84
CA GLY A 136 -9.14 27.07 -10.59
C GLY A 136 -9.11 26.51 -9.16
N TYR A 137 -10.11 26.83 -8.32
CA TYR A 137 -10.19 26.34 -6.94
C TYR A 137 -11.03 25.06 -6.84
N ILE A 138 -10.56 24.14 -5.99
CA ILE A 138 -11.31 22.95 -5.62
C ILE A 138 -12.01 23.21 -4.31
N SER A 139 -13.33 23.16 -4.30
CA SER A 139 -14.15 23.45 -3.11
C SER A 139 -14.68 22.20 -2.40
N GLN A 140 -14.62 21.04 -3.05
CA GLN A 140 -15.24 19.82 -2.57
C GLN A 140 -14.41 18.58 -2.89
N MET A 141 -14.62 17.55 -2.06
CA MET A 141 -14.10 16.22 -2.30
C MET A 141 -15.22 15.17 -2.25
N ALA A 142 -15.02 14.08 -2.96
CA ALA A 142 -15.88 12.91 -3.02
C ALA A 142 -15.27 11.76 -2.22
N TYR A 143 -16.08 11.12 -1.39
CA TYR A 143 -15.74 9.92 -0.66
C TYR A 143 -16.59 8.76 -1.16
N TYR A 144 -15.93 7.68 -1.60
CA TYR A 144 -16.58 6.46 -2.04
C TYR A 144 -15.71 5.24 -1.80
N ASP A 145 -16.30 4.15 -1.32
CA ASP A 145 -15.55 2.96 -0.90
C ASP A 145 -15.07 2.10 -2.07
N ASN A 146 -15.73 2.20 -3.23
CA ASN A 146 -15.46 1.32 -4.36
C ASN A 146 -15.35 2.09 -5.69
N TRP A 147 -14.32 2.92 -5.81
CA TRP A 147 -14.09 3.67 -7.04
C TRP A 147 -13.97 2.75 -8.26
N PRO A 148 -14.62 3.10 -9.38
CA PRO A 148 -14.53 2.32 -10.60
C PRO A 148 -13.10 2.32 -11.14
N LYS A 149 -12.64 1.14 -11.55
CA LYS A 149 -11.29 0.91 -12.08
C LYS A 149 -11.17 1.18 -13.57
N ASN A 150 -12.29 1.29 -14.28
CA ASN A 150 -12.33 1.47 -15.72
C ASN A 150 -13.34 2.56 -16.12
N GLU A 151 -13.05 3.28 -17.21
CA GLU A 151 -14.00 4.16 -17.85
C GLU A 151 -15.27 3.37 -18.25
N GLY A 152 -16.44 3.91 -17.91
CA GLY A 152 -17.73 3.25 -18.20
C GLY A 152 -18.27 2.33 -17.10
N GLN A 153 -17.53 2.03 -16.05
CA GLN A 153 -18.09 1.33 -14.89
C GLN A 153 -19.18 2.20 -14.23
N LYS A 154 -20.39 1.67 -14.17
CA LYS A 154 -21.53 2.39 -13.57
C LYS A 154 -21.41 2.33 -12.05
N PHE A 155 -21.53 3.49 -11.40
CA PHE A 155 -21.71 3.60 -9.96
C PHE A 155 -22.88 4.56 -9.68
N LYS A 156 -23.53 4.40 -8.55
CA LYS A 156 -24.65 5.24 -8.18
C LYS A 156 -24.11 6.53 -7.56
N LYS A 157 -24.55 7.67 -8.08
CA LYS A 157 -24.17 8.98 -7.54
C LYS A 157 -24.58 9.13 -6.08
N GLU A 158 -25.66 8.47 -5.70
CA GLU A 158 -26.23 8.48 -4.34
C GLU A 158 -25.30 7.84 -3.30
N ASP A 159 -24.43 6.91 -3.72
CA ASP A 159 -23.47 6.24 -2.84
C ASP A 159 -22.24 7.11 -2.56
N ILE A 160 -22.03 8.19 -3.33
CA ILE A 160 -20.91 9.09 -3.17
C ILE A 160 -21.25 10.16 -2.12
N ARG A 161 -20.49 10.17 -1.05
CA ARG A 161 -20.57 11.22 -0.05
C ARG A 161 -19.70 12.40 -0.47
N THR A 162 -20.27 13.59 -0.48
CA THR A 162 -19.58 14.82 -0.82
C THR A 162 -19.27 15.60 0.46
N TYR A 163 -18.02 16.01 0.61
CA TYR A 163 -17.58 16.88 1.70
C TYR A 163 -16.96 18.15 1.15
N PRO A 164 -17.29 19.33 1.69
CA PRO A 164 -16.58 20.55 1.39
C PRO A 164 -15.14 20.48 1.93
N LEU A 165 -14.21 21.16 1.24
CA LEU A 165 -12.87 21.35 1.78
C LEU A 165 -12.88 22.32 2.96
N PHE A 166 -11.86 22.19 3.79
CA PHE A 166 -11.72 22.93 5.04
C PHE A 166 -11.68 24.44 4.81
N ASN A 167 -12.65 25.11 5.38
CA ASN A 167 -12.69 26.57 5.48
C ASN A 167 -13.37 26.93 6.81
N PRO A 168 -12.61 27.43 7.80
CA PRO A 168 -13.09 27.65 9.15
C PRO A 168 -13.93 28.92 9.33
N THR A 169 -14.17 29.71 8.27
CA THR A 169 -14.97 30.94 8.42
C THR A 169 -16.44 30.61 8.66
N PRO A 170 -17.12 31.35 9.58
CA PRO A 170 -18.54 31.14 9.87
C PRO A 170 -19.42 31.23 8.62
N GLU A 171 -19.11 32.16 7.72
CA GLU A 171 -19.84 32.38 6.48
C GLU A 171 -19.78 31.14 5.56
N ALA A 172 -18.58 30.54 5.41
CA ALA A 172 -18.38 29.34 4.63
C ALA A 172 -19.14 28.15 5.24
N ILE A 173 -19.07 27.96 6.55
CA ILE A 173 -19.77 26.91 7.26
C ILE A 173 -21.28 27.02 7.07
N LEU A 174 -21.85 28.23 7.25
CA LEU A 174 -23.27 28.47 7.05
C LEU A 174 -23.72 28.28 5.59
N HIS A 175 -22.90 28.69 4.64
CA HIS A 175 -23.18 28.48 3.22
C HIS A 175 -23.21 26.98 2.86
N GLN A 176 -22.29 26.19 3.41
CA GLN A 176 -22.17 24.76 3.15
C GLN A 176 -23.32 23.91 3.71
N CYS A 177 -24.00 24.38 4.76
CA CYS A 177 -25.06 23.61 5.43
C CYS A 177 -26.48 24.22 5.29
N GLY A 178 -26.65 25.23 4.41
CA GLY A 178 -27.94 25.88 4.23
C GLY A 178 -28.49 26.54 5.52
N LYS A 179 -27.59 27.10 6.33
CA LYS A 179 -27.83 27.76 7.63
C LYS A 179 -28.18 26.86 8.81
N ASP A 180 -28.21 25.52 8.63
CA ASP A 180 -28.40 24.59 9.74
C ASP A 180 -27.12 23.76 9.96
N VAL A 181 -26.28 24.21 10.90
CA VAL A 181 -24.97 23.58 11.20
C VAL A 181 -25.12 22.11 11.65
N ARG A 182 -26.27 21.70 12.18
CA ARG A 182 -26.50 20.30 12.58
C ARG A 182 -26.53 19.34 11.40
N LYS A 183 -26.88 19.83 10.21
CA LYS A 183 -26.90 19.05 8.96
C LYS A 183 -25.57 19.06 8.21
N HIS A 184 -24.56 19.74 8.74
CA HIS A 184 -23.26 19.83 8.10
C HIS A 184 -22.57 18.45 8.04
N PRO A 185 -22.16 17.95 6.86
CA PRO A 185 -21.55 16.62 6.72
C PRO A 185 -20.16 16.51 7.34
N GLY A 186 -19.53 17.62 7.63
CA GLY A 186 -18.12 17.78 8.01
C GLY A 186 -17.36 18.50 6.89
N GLN A 187 -16.20 19.04 7.23
CA GLN A 187 -15.22 19.57 6.30
C GLN A 187 -14.01 18.67 6.25
N VAL A 188 -13.30 18.64 5.13
CA VAL A 188 -12.10 17.82 4.96
C VAL A 188 -10.92 18.72 4.66
N TYR A 189 -9.90 18.63 5.52
CA TYR A 189 -8.60 19.23 5.30
C TYR A 189 -7.71 18.23 4.55
N PHE A 190 -7.12 18.65 3.45
CA PHE A 190 -6.17 17.84 2.70
C PHE A 190 -4.76 18.41 2.86
N HIS A 191 -3.84 17.58 3.29
CA HIS A 191 -2.44 17.93 3.42
C HIS A 191 -1.57 16.98 2.59
N PHE A 192 -0.57 17.53 1.89
CA PHE A 192 0.37 16.77 1.10
C PHE A 192 1.71 17.51 0.98
N PHE A 193 2.77 16.77 0.66
CA PHE A 193 4.13 17.30 0.68
C PHE A 193 4.61 17.85 -0.66
N ASP A 194 3.98 17.45 -1.77
CA ASP A 194 4.39 17.83 -3.12
C ASP A 194 3.20 18.35 -3.93
N ASN A 195 3.31 19.58 -4.39
CA ASN A 195 2.28 20.30 -5.15
C ASN A 195 2.42 20.14 -6.68
N SER A 196 3.30 19.25 -7.15
CA SER A 196 3.57 19.11 -8.59
C SER A 196 2.40 18.52 -9.36
N TYR A 197 1.51 17.79 -8.68
CA TYR A 197 0.35 17.14 -9.26
C TYR A 197 -0.90 17.41 -8.42
N LEU A 198 -2.08 17.14 -8.99
CA LEU A 198 -3.35 17.25 -8.27
C LEU A 198 -3.39 16.32 -7.04
N TYR A 199 -2.83 15.14 -7.16
CA TYR A 199 -2.66 14.19 -6.06
C TYR A 199 -1.19 13.92 -5.82
N PRO A 200 -0.77 13.71 -4.56
CA PRO A 200 0.61 13.38 -4.25
C PRO A 200 1.00 12.02 -4.83
N LEU A 201 2.26 11.89 -5.22
CA LEU A 201 2.85 10.60 -5.54
C LEU A 201 3.31 9.91 -4.26
N SER A 202 3.11 8.60 -4.20
CA SER A 202 3.60 7.77 -3.10
C SER A 202 5.13 7.82 -3.03
N PRO A 203 5.74 7.73 -1.83
CA PRO A 203 7.18 7.52 -1.70
C PRO A 203 7.69 6.26 -2.42
N PHE A 204 6.80 5.30 -2.68
CA PHE A 204 7.10 4.04 -3.37
C PHE A 204 6.91 4.11 -4.89
N ASP A 205 6.45 5.24 -5.43
CA ASP A 205 6.23 5.37 -6.88
C ASP A 205 7.50 5.17 -7.69
N SER A 206 8.62 5.74 -7.25
CA SER A 206 9.92 5.63 -7.92
C SER A 206 10.53 4.22 -7.89
N VAL A 207 10.12 3.39 -6.95
CA VAL A 207 10.59 2.00 -6.75
C VAL A 207 9.47 0.98 -6.95
N TYR A 208 8.45 1.36 -7.72
CA TYR A 208 7.33 0.49 -8.03
C TYR A 208 7.79 -0.86 -8.57
N LEU A 209 8.66 -0.86 -9.58
CA LEU A 209 9.17 -2.07 -10.21
C LEU A 209 10.02 -2.93 -9.25
N ASP A 210 10.79 -2.29 -8.37
CA ASP A 210 11.60 -3.01 -7.39
C ASP A 210 10.70 -3.71 -6.38
N ALA A 211 9.69 -3.03 -5.84
CA ALA A 211 8.75 -3.62 -4.89
C ALA A 211 7.85 -4.71 -5.53
N ASP A 212 7.42 -4.52 -6.79
CA ASP A 212 6.70 -5.55 -7.54
C ASP A 212 7.60 -6.76 -7.81
N SER A 213 8.87 -6.55 -8.16
CA SER A 213 9.84 -7.64 -8.37
C SER A 213 10.06 -8.45 -7.09
N GLU A 214 10.16 -7.82 -5.91
CA GLU A 214 10.26 -8.53 -4.63
C GLU A 214 9.02 -9.41 -4.39
N TRP A 215 7.84 -8.88 -4.66
CA TRP A 215 6.59 -9.62 -4.55
C TRP A 215 6.52 -10.80 -5.52
N GLN A 216 6.86 -10.58 -6.80
CA GLN A 216 6.87 -11.65 -7.81
C GLN A 216 7.91 -12.73 -7.49
N LEU A 217 9.08 -12.36 -6.97
CA LEU A 217 10.09 -13.32 -6.51
C LEU A 217 9.54 -14.22 -5.38
N SER A 218 8.84 -13.62 -4.41
CA SER A 218 8.20 -14.38 -3.33
C SER A 218 7.12 -15.33 -3.84
N ILE A 219 6.31 -14.90 -4.83
CA ILE A 219 5.31 -15.74 -5.47
C ILE A 219 5.99 -16.88 -6.25
N TYR A 220 7.06 -16.58 -6.98
CA TYR A 220 7.81 -17.56 -7.73
C TYR A 220 8.39 -18.65 -6.81
N GLN A 221 9.10 -18.24 -5.75
CA GLN A 221 9.65 -19.18 -4.76
C GLN A 221 8.57 -20.03 -4.10
N ASN A 222 7.43 -19.45 -3.74
CA ASN A 222 6.30 -20.20 -3.17
C ASN A 222 5.73 -21.21 -4.16
N ARG A 223 5.62 -20.87 -5.44
CA ARG A 223 5.18 -21.79 -6.49
C ARG A 223 6.17 -22.93 -6.71
N GLU A 224 7.47 -22.63 -6.73
CA GLU A 224 8.51 -23.65 -6.83
C GLU A 224 8.44 -24.66 -5.68
N LEU A 225 8.27 -24.17 -4.44
CA LEU A 225 8.10 -25.03 -3.28
C LEU A 225 6.83 -25.89 -3.34
N ARG A 226 5.72 -25.31 -3.80
CA ARG A 226 4.45 -26.04 -3.91
C ARG A 226 4.42 -27.04 -5.05
N ASN A 227 5.03 -26.72 -6.17
CA ASN A 227 5.01 -27.58 -7.37
C ASN A 227 6.16 -28.60 -7.38
N GLY A 228 7.04 -28.58 -6.36
CA GLY A 228 8.06 -29.59 -6.15
C GLY A 228 9.01 -29.77 -7.33
N PHE A 229 9.77 -28.75 -7.71
CA PHE A 229 10.87 -28.83 -8.71
C PHE A 229 10.54 -29.46 -10.09
N MET A 230 9.30 -29.86 -10.36
CA MET A 230 8.93 -30.55 -11.59
C MET A 230 8.97 -29.67 -12.86
N LEU A 231 9.01 -28.35 -12.74
CA LEU A 231 9.16 -27.44 -13.88
C LEU A 231 10.53 -27.52 -14.58
N ARG A 232 11.47 -28.29 -14.04
CA ARG A 232 12.79 -28.54 -14.64
C ARG A 232 12.83 -29.75 -15.59
N HIS A 233 11.69 -30.38 -15.82
CA HIS A 233 11.61 -31.56 -16.66
C HIS A 233 10.55 -31.38 -17.73
N VAL A 234 10.92 -31.67 -18.97
CA VAL A 234 9.95 -31.81 -20.07
C VAL A 234 9.56 -33.27 -20.15
N MET A 235 8.31 -33.54 -19.81
CA MET A 235 7.74 -34.87 -19.98
C MET A 235 7.22 -34.98 -21.41
N ARG A 236 7.83 -35.89 -22.18
CA ARG A 236 7.31 -36.28 -23.50
C ARG A 236 6.49 -37.55 -23.33
N VAL A 237 5.27 -37.53 -23.79
CA VAL A 237 4.30 -38.64 -23.74
C VAL A 237 3.86 -38.90 -25.17
N GLU A 238 3.63 -40.13 -25.50
CA GLU A 238 2.93 -40.47 -26.73
C GLU A 238 1.49 -39.93 -26.69
N GLU A 239 0.95 -39.61 -27.87
CA GLU A 239 -0.39 -39.04 -27.97
C GLU A 239 -1.39 -40.06 -27.41
N PRO A 240 -2.21 -39.71 -26.41
CA PRO A 240 -3.14 -40.65 -25.80
C PRO A 240 -4.21 -41.05 -26.78
N ASP A 241 -4.53 -42.34 -26.83
CA ASP A 241 -5.47 -42.94 -27.77
C ASP A 241 -6.93 -42.51 -27.53
N SER A 242 -7.23 -41.93 -26.35
CA SER A 242 -8.56 -41.42 -25.97
C SER A 242 -8.50 -40.16 -25.07
N GLU A 243 -9.60 -39.37 -25.04
CA GLU A 243 -9.77 -38.27 -24.13
C GLU A 243 -9.70 -38.69 -22.64
N ASP A 244 -10.23 -39.88 -22.34
CA ASP A 244 -10.22 -40.47 -21.00
C ASP A 244 -8.79 -40.77 -20.52
N ASP A 245 -7.90 -41.19 -21.39
CA ASP A 245 -6.50 -41.46 -21.05
C ASP A 245 -5.69 -40.18 -20.91
N ALA A 246 -6.03 -39.15 -21.71
CA ALA A 246 -5.47 -37.81 -21.55
C ALA A 246 -5.83 -37.21 -20.20
N ASP A 247 -7.04 -37.40 -19.72
CA ASP A 247 -7.48 -36.87 -18.43
C ASP A 247 -6.90 -37.63 -17.24
N LYS A 248 -6.80 -38.95 -17.32
CA LYS A 248 -6.08 -39.78 -16.34
C LYS A 248 -4.60 -39.40 -16.25
N LEU A 249 -3.97 -39.09 -17.37
CA LEU A 249 -2.59 -38.60 -17.41
C LEU A 249 -2.44 -37.24 -16.73
N LYS A 250 -3.36 -36.30 -17.01
CA LYS A 250 -3.40 -34.99 -16.34
C LYS A 250 -3.60 -35.10 -14.82
N GLU A 251 -4.46 -36.02 -14.36
CA GLU A 251 -4.66 -36.27 -12.93
C GLU A 251 -3.40 -36.83 -12.27
N LYS A 252 -2.73 -37.82 -12.90
CA LYS A 252 -1.45 -38.35 -12.41
C LYS A 252 -0.37 -37.27 -12.32
N VAL A 253 -0.26 -36.40 -13.32
CA VAL A 253 0.70 -35.28 -13.30
C VAL A 253 0.35 -34.27 -12.20
N ARG A 254 -0.94 -33.99 -11.98
CA ARG A 254 -1.39 -33.12 -10.90
C ARG A 254 -1.11 -33.71 -9.51
N ALA A 255 -1.27 -34.99 -9.32
CA ALA A 255 -0.98 -35.67 -8.05
C ALA A 255 0.51 -35.62 -7.68
N MET A 256 1.38 -35.43 -8.67
CA MET A 256 2.83 -35.28 -8.46
C MET A 256 3.26 -33.84 -8.17
N GLN A 257 2.36 -32.88 -8.34
CA GLN A 257 2.66 -31.46 -8.12
C GLN A 257 2.39 -31.06 -6.67
N GLY A 258 3.33 -30.34 -6.07
CA GLY A 258 3.17 -29.75 -4.74
C GLY A 258 4.12 -30.34 -3.68
N ALA A 259 4.10 -29.70 -2.50
CA ALA A 259 4.94 -30.13 -1.35
C ALA A 259 4.54 -31.53 -0.82
N ASP A 260 3.26 -31.90 -1.03
CA ASP A 260 2.69 -33.20 -0.63
C ASP A 260 2.50 -34.15 -1.83
N GLY A 261 3.09 -33.81 -3.00
CA GLY A 261 2.98 -34.62 -4.20
C GLY A 261 3.74 -35.94 -4.09
N ASP A 262 3.18 -36.98 -4.72
CA ASP A 262 3.81 -38.30 -4.78
C ASP A 262 5.16 -38.22 -5.49
N ARG A 263 6.22 -38.67 -4.80
CA ARG A 263 7.59 -38.68 -5.32
C ARG A 263 7.90 -39.88 -6.19
N LEU A 264 6.98 -40.81 -6.31
CA LEU A 264 7.17 -42.09 -7.02
C LEU A 264 6.15 -42.20 -8.17
N LEU A 265 6.64 -42.25 -9.40
CA LEU A 265 5.85 -42.62 -10.56
C LEU A 265 5.91 -44.14 -10.66
N LEU A 266 4.80 -44.83 -10.33
CA LEU A 266 4.65 -46.28 -10.62
C LEU A 266 4.26 -46.44 -12.09
N MET A 267 5.15 -47.00 -12.87
CA MET A 267 4.89 -47.41 -14.24
C MET A 267 4.77 -48.94 -14.26
N SER A 268 3.75 -49.43 -14.89
CA SER A 268 3.62 -50.88 -15.19
C SER A 268 4.01 -51.09 -16.64
N ASP A 269 5.00 -51.96 -16.87
CA ASP A 269 5.31 -52.44 -18.20
C ASP A 269 4.23 -53.42 -18.62
N GLU A 270 3.71 -53.26 -19.83
CA GLU A 270 2.82 -54.29 -20.44
C GLU A 270 3.67 -55.37 -21.04
N VAL A 271 3.39 -56.61 -20.64
CA VAL A 271 4.01 -57.81 -21.24
C VAL A 271 3.16 -58.22 -22.43
N ASP A 272 3.75 -58.34 -23.60
CA ASP A 272 3.09 -58.85 -24.77
C ASP A 272 2.64 -60.30 -24.50
N PRO A 273 1.34 -60.57 -24.53
CA PRO A 273 0.82 -61.90 -24.18
C PRO A 273 1.24 -63.02 -25.16
N GLU A 274 1.68 -62.70 -26.40
CA GLU A 274 2.06 -63.66 -27.40
C GLU A 274 3.57 -63.95 -27.40
N THR A 275 4.40 -62.98 -27.12
CA THR A 275 5.88 -63.10 -27.20
C THR A 275 6.56 -63.15 -25.84
N GLY A 276 5.88 -62.77 -24.75
CA GLY A 276 6.45 -62.71 -23.43
C GLY A 276 7.52 -61.62 -23.28
N GLU A 277 7.71 -60.79 -24.30
CA GLU A 277 8.63 -59.66 -24.23
C GLU A 277 7.98 -58.46 -23.54
N ILE A 278 8.75 -57.79 -22.71
CA ILE A 278 8.33 -56.57 -22.07
C ILE A 278 8.30 -55.46 -23.13
N ARG A 279 7.10 -55.10 -23.60
CA ARG A 279 6.92 -53.87 -24.33
C ARG A 279 7.14 -52.73 -23.35
N SER A 280 8.23 -52.01 -23.48
CA SER A 280 8.36 -50.72 -22.82
C SER A 280 7.35 -49.77 -23.47
N VAL A 281 6.16 -49.70 -22.87
CA VAL A 281 5.08 -48.83 -23.33
C VAL A 281 5.53 -47.40 -23.11
N GLY A 282 5.62 -46.70 -24.20
CA GLY A 282 5.80 -45.25 -24.28
C GLY A 282 6.75 -44.68 -23.27
N ALA A 283 8.02 -44.75 -23.58
CA ALA A 283 9.06 -44.21 -22.71
C ALA A 283 8.73 -42.79 -22.28
N PHE A 284 8.37 -42.61 -21.02
CA PHE A 284 8.42 -41.30 -20.41
C PHE A 284 9.87 -40.81 -20.49
N LYS A 285 10.14 -39.91 -21.41
CA LYS A 285 11.45 -39.29 -21.48
C LYS A 285 11.41 -38.03 -20.67
N LEU A 286 12.03 -38.06 -19.52
CA LEU A 286 12.25 -36.89 -18.67
C LEU A 286 13.52 -36.20 -19.12
N ASP A 287 13.39 -35.20 -19.94
CA ASP A 287 14.54 -34.36 -20.32
C ASP A 287 14.72 -33.28 -19.23
N LYS A 288 15.86 -33.33 -18.54
CA LYS A 288 16.24 -32.31 -17.56
C LYS A 288 16.51 -31.02 -18.30
N VAL A 289 15.70 -30.02 -18.07
CA VAL A 289 16.01 -28.66 -18.50
C VAL A 289 16.99 -28.05 -17.51
N GLU A 290 18.22 -27.83 -17.93
CA GLU A 290 19.19 -27.13 -17.09
C GLU A 290 18.67 -25.71 -16.80
N SER A 291 18.39 -25.46 -15.55
CA SER A 291 18.05 -24.12 -15.07
C SER A 291 19.34 -23.34 -14.88
N ASN A 292 19.55 -22.33 -15.73
CA ASN A 292 20.65 -21.36 -15.55
C ASN A 292 20.41 -20.40 -14.37
N ILE A 293 19.45 -20.69 -13.51
CA ILE A 293 19.10 -19.85 -12.37
C ILE A 293 19.90 -20.34 -11.17
N ASP A 294 20.97 -19.65 -10.86
CA ASP A 294 21.78 -19.87 -9.67
C ASP A 294 21.10 -19.26 -8.45
N ASP A 295 20.99 -20.01 -7.36
CA ASP A 295 20.38 -19.54 -6.10
C ASP A 295 21.10 -18.28 -5.57
N LYS A 296 22.40 -18.15 -5.81
CA LYS A 296 23.18 -16.93 -5.51
C LYS A 296 22.75 -15.70 -6.29
N LEU A 297 22.24 -15.89 -7.51
CA LEU A 297 21.71 -14.81 -8.32
C LEU A 297 20.44 -14.23 -7.69
N PHE A 298 19.53 -15.08 -7.22
CA PHE A 298 18.32 -14.65 -6.52
C PHE A 298 18.62 -13.90 -5.22
N GLU A 299 19.53 -14.41 -4.41
CA GLU A 299 19.95 -13.76 -3.17
C GLU A 299 20.54 -12.36 -3.45
N SER A 300 21.41 -12.25 -4.46
CA SER A 300 21.97 -10.97 -4.92
C SER A 300 20.88 -10.00 -5.42
N TYR A 301 19.84 -10.49 -6.09
CA TYR A 301 18.73 -9.65 -6.55
C TYR A 301 17.89 -9.16 -5.38
N HIS A 302 17.56 -10.02 -4.41
CA HIS A 302 16.85 -9.62 -3.20
C HIS A 302 17.52 -8.46 -2.47
N ASP A 303 18.81 -8.58 -2.22
CA ASP A 303 19.61 -7.54 -1.56
C ASP A 303 19.61 -6.22 -2.35
N LYS A 304 19.77 -6.29 -3.66
CA LYS A 304 19.78 -5.09 -4.54
C LYS A 304 18.42 -4.39 -4.54
N ILE A 305 17.34 -5.14 -4.65
CA ILE A 305 15.95 -4.64 -4.64
C ILE A 305 15.67 -3.98 -3.29
N ALA A 306 15.90 -4.68 -2.19
CA ALA A 306 15.69 -4.16 -0.85
C ALA A 306 16.49 -2.87 -0.59
N ASN A 307 17.75 -2.81 -1.06
CA ASN A 307 18.58 -1.60 -0.96
C ASN A 307 18.01 -0.42 -1.77
N ARG A 308 17.44 -0.66 -2.95
CA ARG A 308 16.82 0.40 -3.77
C ARG A 308 15.57 0.95 -3.09
N ILE A 309 14.70 0.09 -2.56
CA ILE A 309 13.51 0.48 -1.83
C ILE A 309 13.88 1.33 -0.61
N ARG A 310 14.89 0.91 0.17
CA ARG A 310 15.39 1.69 1.31
C ARG A 310 15.98 3.04 0.89
N LYS A 311 16.76 3.10 -0.20
CA LYS A 311 17.35 4.35 -0.71
C LYS A 311 16.29 5.36 -1.13
N ALA A 312 15.24 4.93 -1.82
CA ALA A 312 14.15 5.79 -2.25
C ALA A 312 13.37 6.38 -1.08
N ASN A 313 13.29 5.67 0.04
CA ASN A 313 12.61 6.11 1.25
C ASN A 313 13.60 6.81 2.22
N LYS A 314 14.19 7.92 1.77
CA LYS A 314 15.08 8.79 2.57
C LYS A 314 16.30 8.06 3.11
N ALA A 315 16.87 7.17 2.29
CA ALA A 315 18.04 6.35 2.64
C ALA A 315 17.85 5.59 3.97
N PHE A 316 16.71 4.91 4.10
CA PHE A 316 16.32 4.19 5.31
C PHE A 316 17.41 3.21 5.76
N PRO A 317 17.94 3.31 7.00
CA PRO A 317 19.02 2.46 7.48
C PRO A 317 18.61 0.99 7.59
N LYS A 318 19.42 0.09 6.99
CA LYS A 318 19.17 -1.37 6.99
C LYS A 318 19.01 -1.92 8.41
N ILE A 319 19.85 -1.48 9.34
CA ILE A 319 19.87 -1.92 10.73
C ILE A 319 18.55 -1.69 11.50
N LEU A 320 17.68 -0.81 11.03
CA LEU A 320 16.38 -0.53 11.68
C LEU A 320 15.28 -1.51 11.27
N VAL A 321 15.48 -2.32 10.24
CA VAL A 321 14.51 -3.35 9.76
C VAL A 321 15.10 -4.75 9.73
N GLU A 322 16.40 -4.88 9.57
CA GLU A 322 17.10 -6.15 9.51
C GLU A 322 18.08 -6.24 10.68
N TYR A 323 17.73 -7.05 11.64
CA TYR A 323 18.57 -7.32 12.81
C TYR A 323 19.53 -8.48 12.53
N ASP A 324 20.82 -8.23 12.57
CA ASP A 324 21.85 -9.24 12.36
C ASP A 324 22.42 -9.68 13.72
N GLU A 325 21.98 -10.84 14.21
CA GLU A 325 22.42 -11.39 15.51
C GLU A 325 23.92 -11.65 15.56
N SER A 326 24.57 -11.89 14.41
CA SER A 326 26.00 -12.17 14.33
C SER A 326 26.87 -10.96 14.70
N LYS A 327 26.29 -9.75 14.71
CA LYS A 327 26.98 -8.48 15.01
C LYS A 327 26.68 -7.93 16.42
N LEU A 328 26.17 -8.73 17.32
CA LEU A 328 25.85 -8.39 18.71
C LEU A 328 27.07 -8.12 19.60
N GLY A 329 28.23 -7.82 19.05
CA GLY A 329 29.34 -7.24 19.78
C GLY A 329 29.09 -5.79 20.22
N THR A 330 29.84 -5.28 21.16
CA THR A 330 29.74 -3.98 21.86
C THR A 330 29.50 -2.72 21.00
N THR A 331 29.58 -2.81 19.69
CA THR A 331 29.33 -1.73 18.71
C THR A 331 27.86 -1.63 18.22
N SER A 332 27.01 -2.62 18.50
CA SER A 332 25.66 -2.69 17.90
C SER A 332 24.70 -1.63 18.46
N GLY A 333 24.76 -1.34 19.74
CA GLY A 333 23.88 -0.34 20.37
C GLY A 333 24.16 1.09 19.87
N GLU A 334 25.42 1.45 19.70
CA GLU A 334 25.82 2.74 19.18
C GLU A 334 25.42 2.89 17.68
N ALA A 335 25.61 1.85 16.88
CA ALA A 335 25.22 1.86 15.48
C ALA A 335 23.71 2.03 15.29
N ILE A 336 22.88 1.38 16.12
CA ILE A 336 21.43 1.55 16.12
C ILE A 336 21.06 2.99 16.53
N LEU A 337 21.70 3.53 17.57
CA LEU A 337 21.47 4.91 18.03
C LEU A 337 21.82 5.91 16.92
N GLN A 338 22.95 5.74 16.25
CA GLN A 338 23.36 6.59 15.14
C GLN A 338 22.35 6.48 13.97
N ALA A 339 21.86 5.28 13.64
CA ALA A 339 20.86 5.08 12.61
C ALA A 339 19.52 5.76 12.94
N VAL A 340 19.09 5.69 14.21
CA VAL A 340 17.89 6.40 14.69
C VAL A 340 18.07 7.91 14.59
N ASN A 341 19.21 8.43 15.02
CA ASN A 341 19.51 9.86 14.96
C ASN A 341 19.58 10.36 13.51
N PHE A 342 20.24 9.59 12.63
CA PHE A 342 20.30 9.90 11.20
C PHE A 342 18.89 9.96 10.59
N TYR A 343 18.07 8.94 10.83
CA TYR A 343 16.74 8.90 10.21
C TYR A 343 15.78 9.92 10.83
N ASN A 344 15.94 10.24 12.11
CA ASN A 344 15.24 11.37 12.74
C ASN A 344 15.58 12.70 12.06
N ALA A 345 16.85 12.93 11.74
CA ALA A 345 17.28 14.14 11.01
C ALA A 345 16.63 14.18 9.60
N MET A 346 16.63 13.06 8.87
CA MET A 346 16.04 12.96 7.53
C MET A 346 14.52 13.17 7.51
N THR A 347 13.83 12.94 8.62
CA THR A 347 12.37 13.06 8.74
C THR A 347 11.92 14.31 9.49
N THR A 348 12.83 15.22 9.84
CA THR A 348 12.52 16.43 10.60
C THR A 348 11.56 17.36 9.87
N ASP A 349 11.79 17.59 8.59
CA ASP A 349 10.92 18.43 7.76
C ASP A 349 9.50 17.87 7.68
N ASP A 350 9.38 16.57 7.51
CA ASP A 350 8.07 15.90 7.41
C ASP A 350 7.28 16.00 8.71
N ARG A 351 7.96 15.86 9.87
CA ARG A 351 7.35 16.12 11.18
C ARG A 351 6.91 17.57 11.32
N SER A 352 7.72 18.52 10.83
CA SER A 352 7.36 19.94 10.84
C SER A 352 6.14 20.23 9.97
N HIS A 353 6.01 19.55 8.82
CA HIS A 353 4.81 19.63 7.98
C HIS A 353 3.57 19.08 8.69
N LEU A 354 3.67 17.93 9.36
CA LEU A 354 2.60 17.39 10.19
C LEU A 354 2.23 18.36 11.33
N SER A 355 3.21 18.88 12.06
CA SER A 355 3.00 19.85 13.14
C SER A 355 2.22 21.06 12.66
N ARG A 356 2.58 21.62 11.50
CA ARG A 356 1.86 22.76 10.89
C ARG A 356 0.43 22.42 10.52
N MET A 357 0.19 21.22 9.94
CA MET A 357 -1.15 20.75 9.65
C MET A 357 -2.02 20.69 10.91
N PHE A 358 -1.49 20.13 11.99
CA PHE A 358 -2.21 20.03 13.26
C PHE A 358 -2.47 21.43 13.84
N ALA A 359 -1.48 22.31 13.85
CA ALA A 359 -1.65 23.70 14.30
C ALA A 359 -2.74 24.43 13.51
N GLU A 360 -2.77 24.26 12.18
CA GLU A 360 -3.75 24.95 11.32
C GLU A 360 -5.18 24.48 11.56
N VAL A 361 -5.41 23.20 11.68
CA VAL A 361 -6.75 22.64 11.85
C VAL A 361 -7.24 22.82 13.29
N PHE A 362 -6.39 22.50 14.27
CA PHE A 362 -6.83 22.37 15.66
C PHE A 362 -6.85 23.67 16.46
N LYS A 363 -6.28 24.79 15.95
CA LYS A 363 -6.56 26.13 16.52
C LYS A 363 -8.05 26.48 16.51
N HIS A 364 -8.86 25.81 15.70
CA HIS A 364 -10.30 25.97 15.63
C HIS A 364 -11.08 24.86 16.36
N SER A 365 -10.42 24.08 17.24
CA SER A 365 -11.05 23.02 18.02
C SER A 365 -12.09 23.54 19.00
N ASP A 366 -13.15 22.75 19.25
CA ASP A 366 -14.12 22.99 20.33
C ASP A 366 -13.55 22.65 21.71
N ASN A 367 -12.49 21.87 21.78
CA ASN A 367 -11.77 21.60 23.03
C ASN A 367 -10.77 22.74 23.31
N GLU A 368 -10.98 23.43 24.44
CA GLU A 368 -10.16 24.59 24.81
C GLU A 368 -8.66 24.27 25.00
N LEU A 369 -8.34 23.09 25.54
CA LEU A 369 -6.94 22.67 25.73
C LEU A 369 -6.24 22.43 24.40
N ILE A 370 -6.97 21.93 23.42
CA ILE A 370 -6.45 21.71 22.06
C ILE A 370 -6.34 23.04 21.34
N ALA A 371 -7.36 23.89 21.40
CA ALA A 371 -7.36 25.19 20.71
C ALA A 371 -6.33 26.16 21.27
N ALA A 372 -6.04 26.10 22.58
CA ALA A 372 -5.03 26.92 23.22
C ALA A 372 -3.60 26.38 23.06
N ASN A 373 -3.41 25.22 22.42
CA ASN A 373 -2.09 24.66 22.25
C ASN A 373 -1.34 25.33 21.10
N ASP A 374 -0.32 26.11 21.43
CA ASP A 374 0.54 26.76 20.45
C ASP A 374 1.72 25.88 20.00
N ASN A 375 1.98 24.79 20.74
CA ASN A 375 3.11 23.91 20.47
C ASN A 375 2.65 22.52 19.98
N TRP A 376 2.66 22.35 18.66
CA TRP A 376 2.35 21.12 17.98
C TRP A 376 3.59 20.33 17.54
N ASN A 377 4.78 20.67 18.06
CA ASN A 377 6.01 19.95 17.73
C ASN A 377 5.90 18.49 18.11
N ILE A 378 6.41 17.63 17.22
CA ILE A 378 6.44 16.19 17.44
C ILE A 378 7.82 15.80 17.95
N ILE A 379 7.87 15.15 19.12
CA ILE A 379 9.12 14.69 19.71
C ILE A 379 9.67 13.52 18.85
N PRO A 380 10.94 13.61 18.38
CA PRO A 380 11.55 12.52 17.64
C PRO A 380 11.60 11.21 18.43
N LEU A 381 11.60 10.08 17.73
CA LEU A 381 11.77 8.78 18.35
C LEU A 381 13.14 8.69 19.04
N LYS A 382 13.17 8.22 20.29
CA LYS A 382 14.40 7.98 21.06
C LYS A 382 14.47 6.51 21.42
N LEU A 383 15.69 5.95 21.38
CA LEU A 383 15.99 4.70 22.07
C LEU A 383 16.22 5.04 23.54
N ILE A 384 15.53 4.30 24.41
CA ILE A 384 15.66 4.41 25.86
C ILE A 384 16.77 3.45 26.31
#